data_74fd90a242380bf905793eeff53a2c2e
#
_entry.id   74fd90a242380bf905793eeff53a2c2e
#
_cell.length_a   1.000
_cell.length_b   1.000
_cell.length_c   1.000
_cell.angle_alpha   90.00
_cell.angle_beta   90.00
_cell.angle_gamma   90.00
#
_symmetry.space_group_name_H-M   'P 1'
#
loop_
_entity.id
_entity.type
_entity.pdbx_description
1 polymer ?
#
loop_
_entity_poly.entity_id
_entity_poly.type
_entity_poly.pdbx_seq_one_letter_code
_entity_poly.pdbx_strand_id
1 'polypeptide(L)'
;QTIDPEENAEKNELRDTLAEAIDQLPEKERTVVSLYYYEELTLKEISLILHLSEARISQLHTKAVFRLRGFLARWKTSLME
;
A
#
# COMPACT_ATOMS: atom_id res chain seq x y z
N GLN A 1 22.07 -2.14 -19.40
CA GLN A 1 21.06 -1.17 -19.02
C GLN A 1 21.56 -0.30 -17.87
N THR A 2 21.62 0.99 -18.09
CA THR A 2 22.14 1.91 -17.09
C THR A 2 21.01 2.42 -16.20
N ILE A 3 21.16 2.24 -14.91
CA ILE A 3 20.19 2.74 -13.93
C ILE A 3 20.72 4.08 -13.41
N ASP A 4 19.91 5.13 -13.56
CA ASP A 4 20.24 6.44 -13.01
C ASP A 4 20.20 6.35 -11.47
N PRO A 5 21.31 6.60 -10.78
CA PRO A 5 21.34 6.53 -9.32
C PRO A 5 20.32 7.46 -8.65
N GLU A 6 20.08 8.62 -9.24
CA GLU A 6 19.13 9.59 -8.73
C GLU A 6 17.70 9.07 -8.83
N GLU A 7 17.34 8.52 -9.98
CA GLU A 7 16.03 7.92 -10.20
C GLU A 7 15.82 6.73 -9.29
N ASN A 8 16.84 5.90 -9.13
CA ASN A 8 16.78 4.73 -8.25
C ASN A 8 16.58 5.13 -6.79
N ALA A 9 17.24 6.20 -6.35
CA ALA A 9 17.09 6.71 -4.99
C ALA A 9 15.66 7.20 -4.73
N GLU A 10 15.07 7.91 -5.71
CA GLU A 10 13.70 8.39 -5.59
C GLU A 10 12.70 7.24 -5.49
N LYS A 11 12.88 6.20 -6.31
CA LYS A 11 12.02 5.02 -6.27
C LYS A 11 12.14 4.28 -4.95
N ASN A 12 13.35 4.17 -4.41
CA ASN A 12 13.58 3.53 -3.13
C ASN A 12 12.95 4.32 -1.98
N GLU A 13 13.04 5.63 -2.03
CA GLU A 13 12.44 6.51 -1.04
C GLU A 13 10.92 6.39 -1.05
N LEU A 14 10.32 6.37 -2.23
CA LEU A 14 8.87 6.19 -2.36
C LEU A 14 8.44 4.82 -1.82
N ARG A 15 9.19 3.77 -2.14
CA ARG A 15 8.91 2.42 -1.65
C ARG A 15 8.95 2.36 -0.13
N ASP A 16 9.97 2.97 0.47
CA ASP A 16 10.12 2.99 1.92
C ASP A 16 8.99 3.77 2.59
N THR A 17 8.62 4.90 2.01
CA THR A 17 7.53 5.72 2.50
C THR A 17 6.20 4.95 2.42
N LEU A 18 5.97 4.25 1.32
CA LEU A 18 4.76 3.44 1.16
C LEU A 18 4.73 2.30 2.18
N ALA A 19 5.85 1.63 2.40
CA ALA A 19 5.93 0.56 3.40
C ALA A 19 5.61 1.08 4.80
N GLU A 20 6.12 2.24 5.17
CA GLU A 20 5.82 2.87 6.45
C GLU A 20 4.33 3.21 6.56
N ALA A 21 3.76 3.73 5.48
CA ALA A 21 2.33 4.06 5.46
C ALA A 21 1.48 2.81 5.63
N ILE A 22 1.84 1.72 4.98
CA ILE A 22 1.13 0.45 5.11
C ILE A 22 1.21 -0.06 6.55
N ASP A 23 2.36 0.06 7.19
CA ASP A 23 2.54 -0.36 8.59
C ASP A 23 1.64 0.42 9.55
N GLN A 24 1.23 1.63 9.20
CA GLN A 24 0.37 2.46 10.04
C GLN A 24 -1.11 2.21 9.83
N LEU A 25 -1.47 1.37 8.85
CA LEU A 25 -2.88 1.04 8.61
C LEU A 25 -3.45 0.20 9.76
N PRO A 26 -4.78 0.30 10.01
CA PRO A 26 -5.43 -0.65 10.91
C PRO A 26 -5.14 -2.09 10.48
N GLU A 27 -5.07 -2.98 11.43
CA GLU A 27 -4.61 -4.36 11.20
C GLU A 27 -5.27 -5.04 10.01
N LYS A 28 -6.60 -4.99 9.92
CA LYS A 28 -7.32 -5.67 8.82
C LYS A 28 -7.01 -5.06 7.46
N GLU A 29 -6.93 -3.74 7.41
CA GLU A 29 -6.57 -3.04 6.16
C GLU A 29 -5.14 -3.37 5.75
N ARG A 30 -4.23 -3.37 6.73
CA ARG A 30 -2.83 -3.68 6.50
C ARG A 30 -2.68 -5.10 5.94
N THR A 31 -3.39 -6.06 6.52
CA THR A 31 -3.35 -7.45 6.05
C THR A 31 -3.81 -7.56 4.60
N VAL A 32 -4.94 -6.94 4.26
CA VAL A 32 -5.49 -6.98 2.89
C VAL A 32 -4.51 -6.35 1.91
N VAL A 33 -3.99 -5.18 2.23
CA VAL A 33 -3.06 -4.47 1.34
C VAL A 33 -1.76 -5.25 1.16
N SER A 34 -1.23 -5.83 2.25
CA SER A 34 0.00 -6.61 2.18
C SER A 34 -0.16 -7.83 1.29
N LEU A 35 -1.28 -8.53 1.40
CA LEU A 35 -1.56 -9.68 0.56
C LEU A 35 -1.75 -9.28 -0.90
N TYR A 36 -2.36 -8.13 -1.13
CA TYR A 36 -2.62 -7.66 -2.48
C TYR A 36 -1.34 -7.21 -3.19
N TYR A 37 -0.50 -6.41 -2.51
CA TYR A 37 0.68 -5.81 -3.14
C TYR A 37 1.93 -6.66 -3.05
N TYR A 38 2.22 -7.25 -1.89
CA TYR A 38 3.46 -8.00 -1.72
C TYR A 38 3.32 -9.44 -2.20
N GLU A 39 2.17 -10.06 -1.97
CA GLU A 39 1.93 -11.43 -2.39
C GLU A 39 1.22 -11.52 -3.73
N GLU A 40 0.82 -10.39 -4.30
CA GLU A 40 0.17 -10.28 -5.60
C GLU A 40 -1.09 -11.14 -5.73
N LEU A 41 -1.87 -11.21 -4.65
CA LEU A 41 -3.11 -11.97 -4.63
C LEU A 41 -4.28 -11.12 -5.12
N THR A 42 -5.26 -11.77 -5.71
CA THR A 42 -6.52 -11.11 -6.08
C THR A 42 -7.39 -10.92 -4.84
N LEU A 43 -8.37 -10.01 -4.93
CA LEU A 43 -9.31 -9.81 -3.83
C LEU A 43 -10.07 -11.09 -3.50
N LYS A 44 -10.39 -11.89 -4.52
CA LYS A 44 -11.05 -13.17 -4.34
C LYS A 44 -10.18 -14.14 -3.54
N GLU A 45 -8.90 -14.23 -3.91
CA GLU A 45 -7.96 -15.10 -3.19
C GLU A 45 -7.81 -14.67 -1.74
N ILE A 46 -7.73 -13.37 -1.50
CA ILE A 46 -7.64 -12.82 -0.15
C ILE A 46 -8.90 -13.16 0.65
N SER A 47 -10.09 -13.07 0.02
CA SER A 47 -11.33 -13.41 0.68
C SER A 47 -11.35 -14.87 1.14
N LEU A 48 -10.81 -15.77 0.34
CA LEU A 48 -10.72 -17.18 0.69
C LEU A 48 -9.75 -17.42 1.86
N ILE A 49 -8.61 -16.73 1.85
CA ILE A 49 -7.60 -16.88 2.90
C ILE A 49 -8.12 -16.34 4.23
N LEU A 50 -8.75 -15.17 4.21
CA LEU A 50 -9.18 -14.51 5.44
C LEU A 50 -10.58 -14.92 5.90
N HIS A 51 -11.26 -15.76 5.13
CA HIS A 51 -12.62 -16.20 5.44
C HIS A 51 -13.60 -15.03 5.57
N LEU A 52 -13.45 -14.05 4.69
CA LEU A 52 -14.33 -12.89 4.59
C LEU A 52 -14.92 -12.85 3.20
N SER A 53 -16.06 -12.15 3.04
CA SER A 53 -16.67 -12.00 1.71
C SER A 53 -15.79 -11.11 0.82
N GLU A 54 -15.89 -11.29 -0.49
CA GLU A 54 -15.20 -10.41 -1.44
C GLU A 54 -15.60 -8.96 -1.24
N ALA A 55 -16.89 -8.72 -0.96
CA ALA A 55 -17.40 -7.37 -0.70
C ALA A 55 -16.68 -6.75 0.51
N ARG A 56 -16.48 -7.52 1.58
CA ARG A 56 -15.78 -7.03 2.76
C ARG A 56 -14.31 -6.74 2.46
N ILE A 57 -13.65 -7.60 1.70
CA ILE A 57 -12.26 -7.39 1.28
C ILE A 57 -12.17 -6.12 0.42
N SER A 58 -13.10 -5.93 -0.52
CA SER A 58 -13.13 -4.74 -1.35
C SER A 58 -13.29 -3.47 -0.51
N GLN A 59 -14.14 -3.50 0.50
CA GLN A 59 -14.32 -2.37 1.42
C GLN A 59 -13.03 -2.06 2.18
N LEU A 60 -12.37 -3.09 2.69
CA LEU A 60 -11.10 -2.92 3.42
C LEU A 60 -10.01 -2.36 2.50
N HIS A 61 -9.95 -2.86 1.28
CA HIS A 61 -9.00 -2.37 0.28
C HIS A 61 -9.25 -0.89 -0.06
N THR A 62 -10.50 -0.53 -0.29
CA THR A 62 -10.88 0.85 -0.61
C THR A 62 -10.51 1.80 0.53
N LYS A 63 -10.80 1.43 1.76
CA LYS A 63 -10.44 2.23 2.93
C LYS A 63 -8.93 2.38 3.06
N ALA A 64 -8.21 1.28 2.86
CA ALA A 64 -6.74 1.29 2.93
C ALA A 64 -6.15 2.23 1.89
N VAL A 65 -6.62 2.14 0.64
CA VAL A 65 -6.15 3.00 -0.45
C VAL A 65 -6.42 4.47 -0.12
N PHE A 66 -7.58 4.78 0.43
CA PHE A 66 -7.92 6.15 0.83
C PHE A 66 -6.93 6.68 1.88
N ARG A 67 -6.61 5.87 2.90
CA ARG A 67 -5.65 6.27 3.93
C ARG A 67 -4.24 6.44 3.36
N LEU A 68 -3.83 5.52 2.47
CA LEU A 68 -2.52 5.59 1.83
C LEU A 68 -2.37 6.86 0.99
N ARG A 69 -3.42 7.25 0.28
CA ARG A 69 -3.40 8.51 -0.47
C ARG A 69 -3.16 9.71 0.45
N GLY A 70 -3.77 9.70 1.61
CA GLY A 70 -3.58 10.76 2.60
C GLY A 70 -2.12 10.83 3.08
N PHE A 71 -1.53 9.69 3.39
CA PHE A 71 -0.12 9.62 3.80
C PHE A 71 0.81 10.12 2.70
N LEU A 72 0.60 9.66 1.47
CA LEU A 72 1.45 10.05 0.35
C LEU A 72 1.31 11.52 -0.01
N ALA A 73 0.12 12.08 0.13
CA ALA A 73 -0.10 13.51 -0.09
C ALA A 73 0.70 14.34 0.91
N ARG A 74 0.70 13.95 2.18
CA ARG A 74 1.50 14.63 3.22
C ARG A 74 2.99 14.50 2.95
N TRP A 75 3.45 13.32 2.55
CA TRP A 75 4.86 13.09 2.21
C TRP A 75 5.28 13.99 1.05
N LYS A 76 4.47 14.05 0.00
CA LYS A 76 4.76 14.90 -1.17
C LYS A 76 4.83 16.37 -0.79
N THR A 77 3.89 16.84 0.04
CA THR A 77 3.87 18.22 0.53
C THR A 77 5.14 18.52 1.31
N SER A 78 5.56 17.60 2.16
CA SER A 78 6.79 17.75 2.96
C SER A 78 8.03 17.89 2.08
N LEU A 79 8.09 17.16 0.97
CA LEU A 79 9.20 17.26 0.02
C LEU A 79 9.25 18.58 -0.72
N MET A 80 8.09 19.22 -0.90
CA MET A 80 7.99 20.47 -1.64
C MET A 80 8.26 21.70 -0.78
N GLU A 81 8.36 21.53 0.51
CA GLU A 81 8.74 22.59 1.43
C GLU A 81 10.26 22.71 1.47
#